data_a44b5393ae6b9a6db0d211638176e4ab
#
_entry.id   a44b5393ae6b9a6db0d211638176e4ab
#
_cell.length_a   1.000
_cell.length_b   1.000
_cell.length_c   1.000
_cell.angle_alpha   90.00
_cell.angle_beta   90.00
_cell.angle_gamma   90.00
#
_symmetry.space_group_name_H-M   'P 1'
#
loop_
_entity.id
_entity.type
_entity.pdbx_description
1 polymer ?
#
loop_
_entity_poly.entity_id
_entity_poly.type
_entity_poly.pdbx_seq_one_letter_code
_entity_poly.pdbx_strand_id
1 'polypeptide(L)'
;MGYEACFLAGLAKLPLDTEAPKHRPFKIVYASLYYDVRPTFVVDISEQFEARLESIFTYKSQFTDQDAGREDFPAADEIRERVASMARFYGMMAGVRYAEPFAQREVGLVEDLTALPVKSI
;
A
#
# COMPACT_ATOMS: atom_id res chain seq x y z
N MET A 1 -10.02 -8.94 -9.26
CA MET A 1 -11.27 -8.28 -8.80
C MET A 1 -11.16 -6.74 -8.77
N GLY A 2 -10.25 -6.10 -8.01
CA GLY A 2 -10.23 -4.62 -7.90
C GLY A 2 -10.03 -3.88 -9.23
N TYR A 3 -9.12 -4.33 -10.09
CA TYR A 3 -8.88 -3.71 -11.39
C TYR A 3 -10.11 -3.77 -12.31
N GLU A 4 -10.77 -4.93 -12.37
CA GLU A 4 -11.99 -5.12 -13.15
C GLU A 4 -13.13 -4.26 -12.62
N ALA A 5 -13.28 -4.16 -11.29
CA ALA A 5 -14.28 -3.28 -10.68
C ALA A 5 -14.06 -1.80 -11.08
N CYS A 6 -12.81 -1.34 -11.09
CA CYS A 6 -12.46 0.00 -11.55
C CYS A 6 -12.77 0.22 -13.04
N PHE A 7 -12.57 -0.81 -13.86
CA PHE A 7 -12.95 -0.77 -15.27
C PHE A 7 -14.47 -0.71 -15.44
N LEU A 8 -15.20 -1.60 -14.75
CA LEU A 8 -16.66 -1.69 -14.82
C LEU A 8 -17.34 -0.42 -14.33
N ALA A 9 -16.83 0.20 -13.27
CA ALA A 9 -17.35 1.47 -12.73
C ALA A 9 -17.31 2.64 -13.75
N GLY A 10 -16.48 2.53 -14.78
CA GLY A 10 -16.40 3.50 -15.88
C GLY A 10 -17.38 3.25 -17.03
N LEU A 11 -18.14 2.14 -17.02
CA LEU A 11 -19.04 1.80 -18.12
C LEU A 11 -20.41 2.47 -17.94
N ALA A 12 -20.81 3.26 -18.95
CA ALA A 12 -22.08 4.00 -18.92
C ALA A 12 -23.33 3.12 -19.07
N LYS A 13 -23.18 1.91 -19.60
CA LYS A 13 -24.31 0.99 -19.90
C LYS A 13 -24.35 -0.21 -18.97
N LEU A 14 -23.56 -0.21 -17.88
CA LEU A 14 -23.66 -1.26 -16.89
C LEU A 14 -24.98 -1.10 -16.13
N PRO A 15 -25.87 -2.10 -16.14
CA PRO A 15 -27.12 -2.04 -15.39
C PRO A 15 -26.79 -2.15 -13.90
N LEU A 16 -26.80 -1.03 -13.20
CA LEU A 16 -26.64 -0.94 -11.76
C LEU A 16 -27.97 -0.44 -11.18
N ASP A 17 -28.37 -0.97 -10.03
CA ASP A 17 -29.54 -0.49 -9.28
C ASP A 17 -29.25 0.87 -8.57
N THR A 18 -28.48 1.74 -9.22
CA THR A 18 -28.09 3.03 -8.71
C THR A 18 -28.05 4.07 -9.82
N GLU A 19 -28.48 5.28 -9.51
CA GLU A 19 -28.36 6.46 -10.38
C GLU A 19 -27.00 7.16 -10.26
N ALA A 20 -26.05 6.54 -9.57
CA ALA A 20 -24.72 7.13 -9.39
C ALA A 20 -24.04 7.35 -10.75
N PRO A 21 -23.39 8.50 -10.96
CA PRO A 21 -22.66 8.79 -12.18
C PRO A 21 -21.50 7.79 -12.36
N LYS A 22 -21.23 7.41 -13.62
CA LYS A 22 -20.06 6.59 -13.93
C LYS A 22 -18.79 7.27 -13.44
N HIS A 23 -17.90 6.49 -12.86
CA HIS A 23 -16.60 6.96 -12.41
C HIS A 23 -15.51 5.96 -12.81
N ARG A 24 -14.51 6.42 -13.57
CA ARG A 24 -13.33 5.63 -13.87
C ARG A 24 -12.14 6.19 -13.11
N PRO A 25 -11.57 5.45 -12.16
CA PRO A 25 -10.30 5.83 -11.55
C PRO A 25 -9.21 6.02 -12.61
N PHE A 26 -8.47 7.10 -12.52
CA PHE A 26 -7.39 7.42 -13.46
C PHE A 26 -6.03 6.86 -13.02
N LYS A 27 -5.91 6.44 -11.77
CA LYS A 27 -4.74 5.76 -11.22
C LYS A 27 -5.18 4.61 -10.32
N ILE A 28 -4.58 3.44 -10.51
CA ILE A 28 -4.79 2.28 -9.67
C ILE A 28 -3.42 1.83 -9.17
N VAL A 29 -3.21 1.93 -7.86
CA VAL A 29 -1.99 1.48 -7.21
C VAL A 29 -2.33 0.41 -6.17
N TYR A 30 -1.46 -0.57 -6.04
CA TYR A 30 -1.60 -1.67 -5.10
C TYR A 30 -0.58 -1.48 -3.99
N ALA A 31 -1.06 -1.42 -2.77
CA ALA A 31 -0.23 -1.45 -1.56
C ALA A 31 -0.13 -2.88 -1.04
N SER A 32 1.00 -3.25 -0.47
CA SER A 32 1.18 -4.50 0.25
C SER A 32 1.64 -4.22 1.67
N LEU A 33 0.99 -4.86 2.64
CA LEU A 33 1.33 -4.69 4.05
C LEU A 33 2.17 -5.86 4.58
N TYR A 34 1.93 -7.09 4.09
CA TYR A 34 2.48 -8.32 4.70
C TYR A 34 3.28 -9.20 3.75
N TYR A 35 3.18 -8.98 2.45
CA TYR A 35 3.87 -9.81 1.47
C TYR A 35 4.96 -9.03 0.78
N ASP A 36 6.08 -9.68 0.54
CA ASP A 36 7.10 -9.16 -0.34
C ASP A 36 6.51 -9.03 -1.76
N VAL A 37 6.56 -7.83 -2.27
CA VAL A 37 6.18 -7.54 -3.64
C VAL A 37 7.35 -6.85 -4.32
N ARG A 38 7.57 -7.14 -5.59
CA ARG A 38 8.48 -6.33 -6.39
C ARG A 38 7.79 -4.99 -6.69
N PRO A 39 8.15 -3.90 -5.99
CA PRO A 39 7.48 -2.63 -6.18
C PRO A 39 7.85 -2.03 -7.54
N THR A 40 6.92 -1.25 -8.10
CA THR A 40 7.21 -0.38 -9.23
C THR A 40 7.73 0.97 -8.78
N PHE A 41 7.38 1.36 -7.57
CA PHE A 41 7.92 2.54 -6.87
C PHE A 41 7.68 2.38 -5.36
N VAL A 42 8.37 3.21 -4.60
CA VAL A 42 8.17 3.33 -3.15
C VAL A 42 7.90 4.78 -2.77
N VAL A 43 7.23 4.98 -1.65
CA VAL A 43 6.98 6.31 -1.08
C VAL A 43 7.76 6.42 0.22
N ASP A 44 8.52 7.52 0.36
CA ASP A 44 9.19 7.84 1.62
C ASP A 44 8.15 8.16 2.70
N ILE A 45 8.16 7.37 3.76
CA ILE A 45 7.28 7.52 4.92
C ILE A 45 8.06 7.76 6.20
N SER A 46 9.30 8.22 6.09
CA SER A 46 10.20 8.34 7.25
C SER A 46 9.63 9.21 8.36
N GLU A 47 8.95 10.29 8.01
CA GLU A 47 8.30 11.19 8.97
C GLU A 47 6.93 10.69 9.44
N GLN A 48 6.23 9.89 8.62
CA GLN A 48 4.89 9.38 8.90
C GLN A 48 4.89 7.98 9.52
N PHE A 49 6.06 7.38 9.72
CA PHE A 49 6.16 5.97 10.12
C PHE A 49 5.45 5.67 11.44
N GLU A 50 5.61 6.51 12.46
CA GLU A 50 4.94 6.33 13.75
C GLU A 50 3.41 6.48 13.64
N ALA A 51 2.93 7.48 12.89
CA ALA A 51 1.49 7.66 12.64
C ALA A 51 0.89 6.46 11.89
N ARG A 52 1.66 5.86 10.96
CA ARG A 52 1.28 4.64 10.28
C ARG A 52 1.14 3.46 11.27
N LEU A 53 2.08 3.28 12.16
CA LEU A 53 1.99 2.25 13.21
C LEU A 53 0.78 2.46 14.10
N GLU A 54 0.53 3.68 14.56
CA GLU A 54 -0.64 4.03 15.37
C GLU A 54 -1.94 3.69 14.63
N SER A 55 -2.03 3.97 13.33
CA SER A 55 -3.20 3.64 12.52
C SER A 55 -3.47 2.14 12.44
N ILE A 56 -2.42 1.32 12.31
CA ILE A 56 -2.53 -0.14 12.31
C ILE A 56 -3.09 -0.62 13.66
N PHE A 57 -2.55 -0.14 14.76
CA PHE A 57 -2.97 -0.55 16.11
C PHE A 57 -4.29 0.07 16.58
N THR A 58 -4.93 0.94 15.78
CA THR A 58 -6.30 1.40 16.03
C THR A 58 -7.32 0.26 15.95
N TYR A 59 -7.03 -0.80 15.19
CA TYR A 59 -7.85 -2.02 15.10
C TYR A 59 -7.64 -2.92 16.33
N LYS A 60 -8.15 -2.46 17.48
CA LYS A 60 -7.95 -3.14 18.78
C LYS A 60 -8.42 -4.58 18.80
N SER A 61 -9.54 -4.89 18.12
CA SER A 61 -10.08 -6.26 18.02
C SER A 61 -9.13 -7.25 17.32
N GLN A 62 -8.19 -6.76 16.51
CA GLN A 62 -7.23 -7.62 15.81
C GLN A 62 -5.89 -7.73 16.55
N PHE A 63 -5.51 -6.71 17.33
CA PHE A 63 -4.14 -6.60 17.84
C PHE A 63 -4.03 -6.49 19.36
N THR A 64 -5.14 -6.17 20.06
CA THR A 64 -5.09 -5.95 21.52
C THR A 64 -6.10 -6.77 22.31
N ASP A 65 -7.11 -7.35 21.68
CA ASP A 65 -8.11 -8.15 22.39
C ASP A 65 -7.54 -9.54 22.71
N GLN A 66 -7.24 -9.77 23.97
CA GLN A 66 -6.55 -10.99 24.43
C GLN A 66 -7.43 -12.25 24.30
N ASP A 67 -8.74 -12.09 24.09
CA ASP A 67 -9.71 -13.18 24.03
C ASP A 67 -10.12 -13.56 22.61
N ALA A 68 -9.84 -12.73 21.61
CA ALA A 68 -10.20 -12.98 20.22
C ALA A 68 -9.05 -13.64 19.44
N GLY A 69 -8.93 -14.98 19.55
CA GLY A 69 -8.12 -15.78 18.61
C GLY A 69 -6.61 -15.59 18.69
N ARG A 70 -6.05 -15.64 19.87
CA ARG A 70 -4.59 -15.55 20.11
C ARG A 70 -3.76 -16.58 19.34
N GLU A 71 -4.38 -17.63 18.82
CA GLU A 71 -3.70 -18.66 18.03
C GLU A 71 -3.48 -18.23 16.56
N ASP A 72 -4.26 -17.24 16.06
CA ASP A 72 -4.26 -16.88 14.65
C ASP A 72 -3.49 -15.61 14.32
N PHE A 73 -3.21 -14.74 15.31
CA PHE A 73 -2.55 -13.45 15.08
C PHE A 73 -1.26 -13.30 15.89
N PRO A 74 -0.18 -12.78 15.27
CA PRO A 74 1.06 -12.48 15.98
C PRO A 74 0.85 -11.44 17.09
N ALA A 75 1.71 -11.45 18.10
CA ALA A 75 1.72 -10.43 19.15
C ALA A 75 1.94 -9.01 18.55
N ALA A 76 1.40 -8.00 19.21
CA ALA A 76 1.51 -6.62 18.74
C ALA A 76 2.97 -6.16 18.50
N ASP A 77 3.89 -6.60 19.37
CA ASP A 77 5.31 -6.29 19.22
C ASP A 77 5.92 -6.95 17.97
N GLU A 78 5.53 -8.18 17.68
CA GLU A 78 5.97 -8.90 16.48
C GLU A 78 5.45 -8.24 15.21
N ILE A 79 4.19 -7.78 15.22
CA ILE A 79 3.63 -7.02 14.09
C ILE A 79 4.39 -5.71 13.89
N ARG A 80 4.68 -4.98 14.98
CA ARG A 80 5.48 -3.76 14.94
C ARG A 80 6.84 -4.01 14.32
N GLU A 81 7.52 -5.06 14.75
CA GLU A 81 8.82 -5.42 14.22
C GLU A 81 8.77 -5.79 12.74
N ARG A 82 7.79 -6.58 12.32
CA ARG A 82 7.59 -6.95 10.91
C ARG A 82 7.36 -5.72 10.03
N VAL A 83 6.45 -4.82 10.44
CA VAL A 83 6.15 -3.59 9.70
C VAL A 83 7.38 -2.69 9.62
N ALA A 84 8.12 -2.54 10.71
CA ALA A 84 9.35 -1.75 10.74
C ALA A 84 10.43 -2.35 9.85
N SER A 85 10.62 -3.67 9.89
CA SER A 85 11.61 -4.38 9.07
C SER A 85 11.31 -4.23 7.57
N MET A 86 10.05 -4.38 7.16
CA MET A 86 9.64 -4.19 5.77
C MET A 86 9.85 -2.74 5.32
N ALA A 87 9.41 -1.77 6.12
CA ALA A 87 9.59 -0.36 5.79
C ALA A 87 11.08 0.04 5.69
N ARG A 88 11.93 -0.54 6.54
CA ARG A 88 13.38 -0.37 6.48
C ARG A 88 13.99 -1.00 5.23
N PHE A 89 13.56 -2.20 4.87
CA PHE A 89 14.01 -2.89 3.67
C PHE A 89 13.75 -2.07 2.41
N TYR A 90 12.52 -1.59 2.22
CA TYR A 90 12.17 -0.75 1.07
C TYR A 90 12.81 0.64 1.15
N GLY A 91 12.97 1.19 2.36
CA GLY A 91 13.71 2.43 2.57
C GLY A 91 15.16 2.33 2.15
N MET A 92 15.83 1.22 2.47
CA MET A 92 17.21 0.94 2.04
C MET A 92 17.34 0.93 0.52
N MET A 93 16.38 0.34 -0.19
CA MET A 93 16.39 0.30 -1.66
C MET A 93 16.27 1.68 -2.31
N ALA A 94 15.63 2.64 -1.63
CA ALA A 94 15.41 4.00 -2.14
C ALA A 94 16.33 5.05 -1.49
N GLY A 95 17.21 4.66 -0.57
CA GLY A 95 18.11 5.57 0.13
C GLY A 95 17.41 6.49 1.14
N VAL A 96 16.29 6.02 1.74
CA VAL A 96 15.55 6.71 2.81
C VAL A 96 15.42 5.82 4.05
N ARG A 97 14.98 6.40 5.17
CA ARG A 97 14.89 5.64 6.44
C ARG A 97 13.80 4.58 6.42
N TYR A 98 12.60 4.96 5.99
CA TYR A 98 11.43 4.09 5.86
C TYR A 98 10.72 4.38 4.56
N ALA A 99 10.30 3.35 3.84
CA ALA A 99 9.50 3.50 2.64
C ALA A 99 8.35 2.48 2.60
N GLU A 100 7.30 2.83 1.89
CA GLU A 100 6.16 1.96 1.62
C GLU A 100 6.16 1.55 0.14
N PRO A 101 6.06 0.23 -0.15
CA PRO A 101 6.11 -0.27 -1.52
C PRO A 101 4.73 -0.20 -2.18
N PHE A 102 4.74 0.17 -3.45
CA PHE A 102 3.56 0.16 -4.31
C PHE A 102 3.85 -0.52 -5.63
N ALA A 103 2.84 -1.19 -6.17
CA ALA A 103 2.87 -1.75 -7.50
C ALA A 103 1.75 -1.13 -8.36
N GLN A 104 2.07 -0.90 -9.62
CA GLN A 104 1.10 -0.50 -10.64
C GLN A 104 1.27 -1.40 -11.87
N ARG A 105 0.21 -1.55 -12.65
CA ARG A 105 0.25 -2.33 -13.90
C ARG A 105 0.69 -1.50 -15.08
N GLU A 106 0.35 -0.22 -15.04
CA GLU A 106 0.61 0.73 -16.12
C GLU A 106 2.10 1.08 -16.15
N VAL A 107 2.64 1.18 -17.36
CA VAL A 107 3.99 1.70 -17.58
C VAL A 107 3.97 3.21 -17.43
N GLY A 108 4.85 3.74 -16.60
CA GLY A 108 5.00 5.19 -16.43
C GLY A 108 5.60 5.84 -17.69
N LEU A 109 4.97 6.90 -18.17
CA LEU A 109 5.56 7.76 -19.20
C LEU A 109 6.52 8.75 -18.53
N VAL A 110 7.77 8.75 -18.98
CA VAL A 110 8.81 9.66 -18.50
C VAL A 110 9.21 10.57 -19.66
N GLU A 111 9.07 11.85 -19.47
CA GLU A 111 9.41 12.85 -20.50
C GLU A 111 10.91 13.18 -20.52
N ASP A 112 11.54 13.13 -19.34
CA ASP A 112 12.97 13.43 -19.17
C ASP A 112 13.61 12.34 -18.29
N LEU A 113 14.55 11.58 -18.86
CA LEU A 113 15.28 10.54 -18.15
C LEU A 113 16.09 11.06 -16.97
N THR A 114 16.54 12.31 -17.02
CA THR A 114 17.31 12.92 -15.93
C THR A 114 16.45 13.26 -14.71
N ALA A 115 15.13 13.34 -14.90
CA ALA A 115 14.15 13.59 -13.86
C ALA A 115 13.63 12.31 -13.19
N LEU A 116 14.14 11.12 -13.57
CA LEU A 116 13.77 9.88 -12.91
C LEU A 116 14.10 9.93 -11.42
N PRO A 117 13.12 9.65 -10.53
CA PRO A 117 13.32 9.70 -9.09
C PRO A 117 14.03 8.43 -8.58
N VAL A 118 15.17 8.10 -9.17
CA VAL A 118 16.01 6.97 -8.79
C VAL A 118 17.38 7.46 -8.35
N LYS A 119 17.94 6.80 -7.33
CA LYS A 119 19.31 7.04 -6.90
C LYS A 119 20.13 5.83 -7.32
N SER A 120 21.06 6.04 -8.24
CA SER A 120 22.10 5.03 -8.53
C SER A 120 23.16 5.10 -7.43
N ILE A 121 23.54 3.95 -6.90
CA ILE A 121 24.60 3.81 -5.90
C ILE A 121 25.93 3.73 -6.63
#